data_6cbd78c0ad758b9153358cd39c741065
#
_entry.id   6cbd78c0ad758b9153358cd39c741065
#
_cell.length_a   1.000
_cell.length_b   1.000
_cell.length_c   1.000
_cell.angle_alpha   90.00
_cell.angle_beta   90.00
_cell.angle_gamma   90.00
#
_symmetry.space_group_name_H-M   'P 1'
#
loop_
_entity.id
_entity.type
_entity.pdbx_description
1 polymer ?
#
loop_
_entity_poly.entity_id
_entity_poly.type
_entity_poly.pdbx_seq_one_letter_code
_entity_poly.pdbx_strand_id
1 'polypeptide(L)'
;DQHDIRILSIGDNGDVNFIVYGYMNRGIHEGAMGIAMYQYSSDENAIKEKFFTPVTQSFEMLKDDIDKLAHLGSNGMLYMMADHAVYGIDLNSNEYMVLADSLTDGSFAVSRIERRFAWQEGSDPYGSRVIHLMDLDTGSKKEITGEDGSLCRPLGFVGDDFIYGLAR
;
A
#
# COMPACT_ATOMS: atom_id res chain seq x y z
N ASP A 1 -12.16 -19.68 -6.63
CA ASP A 1 -10.88 -19.34 -7.27
C ASP A 1 -10.97 -17.95 -7.87
N GLN A 2 -11.02 -16.94 -6.99
CA GLN A 2 -11.20 -15.54 -7.37
C GLN A 2 -9.86 -14.84 -7.50
N HIS A 3 -9.73 -14.03 -8.53
CA HIS A 3 -8.61 -13.13 -8.73
C HIS A 3 -9.09 -11.88 -9.49
N ASP A 4 -8.28 -10.83 -9.43
CA ASP A 4 -8.57 -9.57 -10.11
C ASP A 4 -7.27 -8.93 -10.59
N ILE A 5 -7.39 -7.97 -11.47
CA ILE A 5 -6.27 -7.20 -12.04
C ILE A 5 -6.50 -5.73 -11.74
N ARG A 6 -5.44 -5.06 -11.29
CA ARG A 6 -5.45 -3.60 -11.16
C ARG A 6 -4.33 -2.99 -11.97
N ILE A 7 -4.68 -2.09 -12.88
CA ILE A 7 -3.71 -1.28 -13.61
C ILE A 7 -3.25 -0.15 -12.70
N LEU A 8 -1.93 -0.04 -12.53
CA LEU A 8 -1.30 0.97 -11.69
C LEU A 8 -0.91 2.21 -12.49
N SER A 9 -0.39 2.01 -13.70
CA SER A 9 -0.01 3.12 -14.59
C SER A 9 0.03 2.67 -16.04
N ILE A 10 -0.23 3.62 -16.93
CA ILE A 10 -0.06 3.47 -18.39
C ILE A 10 0.82 4.61 -18.85
N GLY A 11 1.99 4.28 -19.41
CA GLY A 11 2.91 5.26 -19.96
C GLY A 11 2.48 5.76 -21.34
N ASP A 12 2.96 6.93 -21.75
CA ASP A 12 2.68 7.52 -23.07
C ASP A 12 3.15 6.62 -24.23
N ASN A 13 4.16 5.81 -24.00
CA ASN A 13 4.70 4.84 -24.95
C ASN A 13 3.90 3.52 -25.01
N GLY A 14 2.88 3.36 -24.19
CA GLY A 14 2.06 2.15 -24.10
C GLY A 14 2.57 1.08 -23.13
N ASP A 15 3.62 1.37 -22.35
CA ASP A 15 4.03 0.50 -21.24
C ASP A 15 2.97 0.49 -20.14
N VAL A 16 2.74 -0.68 -19.53
CA VAL A 16 1.72 -0.85 -18.51
C VAL A 16 2.32 -1.51 -17.27
N ASN A 17 2.06 -0.92 -16.11
CA ASN A 17 2.35 -1.52 -14.81
C ASN A 17 1.03 -1.97 -14.18
N PHE A 18 0.96 -3.23 -13.76
CA PHE A 18 -0.27 -3.78 -13.18
C PHE A 18 0.02 -4.87 -12.16
N ILE A 19 -0.94 -5.10 -11.29
CA ILE A 19 -0.93 -6.23 -10.35
C ILE A 19 -2.06 -7.19 -10.67
N VAL A 20 -1.77 -8.48 -10.44
CA VAL A 20 -2.77 -9.54 -10.37
C VAL A 20 -2.79 -10.02 -8.92
N TYR A 21 -3.94 -10.09 -8.31
CA TYR A 21 -4.06 -10.51 -6.93
C TYR A 21 -5.24 -11.46 -6.74
N GLY A 22 -5.08 -12.37 -5.79
CA GLY A 22 -6.02 -13.42 -5.53
C GLY A 22 -5.42 -14.80 -5.74
N TYR A 23 -6.26 -15.75 -6.10
CA TYR A 23 -5.85 -17.12 -6.36
C TYR A 23 -5.23 -17.27 -7.74
N MET A 24 -4.00 -17.82 -7.79
CA MET A 24 -3.26 -18.02 -9.03
C MET A 24 -3.66 -19.34 -9.66
N ASN A 25 -4.42 -19.27 -10.76
CA ASN A 25 -4.93 -20.45 -11.46
C ASN A 25 -3.93 -21.10 -12.41
N ARG A 26 -2.88 -20.39 -12.78
CA ARG A 26 -1.92 -20.81 -13.80
C ARG A 26 -0.53 -20.20 -13.55
N GLY A 27 0.46 -20.78 -14.18
CA GLY A 27 1.83 -20.28 -14.19
C GLY A 27 2.66 -20.77 -13.01
N ILE A 28 3.78 -20.12 -12.77
CA ILE A 28 4.75 -20.55 -11.76
C ILE A 28 4.22 -20.43 -10.31
N HIS A 29 3.19 -19.63 -10.09
CA HIS A 29 2.54 -19.45 -8.78
C HIS A 29 1.22 -20.19 -8.66
N GLU A 30 0.92 -21.13 -9.57
CA GLU A 30 -0.33 -21.87 -9.57
C GLU A 30 -0.60 -22.52 -8.19
N GLY A 31 -1.82 -22.35 -7.71
CA GLY A 31 -2.25 -22.87 -6.41
C GLY A 31 -2.00 -21.93 -5.23
N ALA A 32 -1.31 -20.81 -5.43
CA ALA A 32 -1.06 -19.83 -4.39
C ALA A 32 -2.13 -18.74 -4.37
N MET A 33 -2.46 -18.24 -3.17
CA MET A 33 -3.12 -16.96 -2.98
C MET A 33 -2.03 -15.90 -2.81
N GLY A 34 -2.06 -14.83 -3.60
CA GLY A 34 -0.98 -13.84 -3.54
C GLY A 34 -1.22 -12.61 -4.37
N ILE A 35 -0.17 -11.79 -4.45
CA ILE A 35 -0.09 -10.60 -5.28
C ILE A 35 1.14 -10.72 -6.17
N ALA A 36 0.93 -10.59 -7.48
CA ALA A 36 1.99 -10.54 -8.48
C ALA A 36 2.01 -9.17 -9.16
N MET A 37 3.17 -8.56 -9.31
CA MET A 37 3.35 -7.31 -10.03
C MET A 37 4.07 -7.55 -11.33
N TYR A 38 3.51 -7.01 -12.41
CA TYR A 38 4.00 -7.17 -13.78
C TYR A 38 4.23 -5.83 -14.46
N GLN A 39 5.21 -5.83 -15.35
CA GLN A 39 5.45 -4.73 -16.29
C GLN A 39 5.34 -5.25 -17.72
N TYR A 40 4.46 -4.63 -18.49
CA TYR A 40 4.41 -4.82 -19.94
C TYR A 40 5.25 -3.74 -20.61
N SER A 41 6.20 -4.15 -21.44
CA SER A 41 7.00 -3.27 -22.31
C SER A 41 6.43 -3.29 -23.72
N SER A 42 6.03 -2.12 -24.23
CA SER A 42 5.53 -1.99 -25.60
C SER A 42 6.64 -2.22 -26.63
N ASP A 43 7.87 -1.79 -26.34
CA ASP A 43 9.01 -1.96 -27.23
C ASP A 43 9.40 -3.43 -27.40
N GLU A 44 9.46 -4.17 -26.30
CA GLU A 44 9.80 -5.60 -26.30
C GLU A 44 8.59 -6.50 -26.59
N ASN A 45 7.37 -5.95 -26.52
CA ASN A 45 6.11 -6.70 -26.56
C ASN A 45 6.13 -7.89 -25.61
N ALA A 46 6.58 -7.66 -24.38
CA ALA A 46 6.81 -8.69 -23.38
C ALA A 46 6.33 -8.23 -21.99
N ILE A 47 5.90 -9.20 -21.20
CA ILE A 47 5.51 -9.02 -19.80
C ILE A 47 6.61 -9.62 -18.94
N LYS A 48 7.07 -8.85 -17.92
CA LYS A 48 8.02 -9.29 -16.91
C LYS A 48 7.38 -9.23 -15.53
N GLU A 49 7.50 -10.30 -14.76
CA GLU A 49 7.16 -10.29 -13.35
C GLU A 49 8.24 -9.55 -12.58
N LYS A 50 7.83 -8.60 -11.75
CA LYS A 50 8.73 -7.79 -10.94
C LYS A 50 8.72 -8.21 -9.47
N PHE A 51 7.59 -8.75 -9.01
CA PHE A 51 7.42 -9.11 -7.61
C PHE A 51 6.29 -10.12 -7.46
N PHE A 52 6.43 -11.04 -6.50
CA PHE A 52 5.37 -11.90 -6.03
C PHE A 52 5.47 -12.07 -4.53
N THR A 53 4.33 -12.03 -3.85
CA THR A 53 4.23 -12.39 -2.44
C THR A 53 2.96 -13.21 -2.18
N PRO A 54 3.05 -14.34 -1.45
CA PRO A 54 1.86 -15.01 -0.97
C PRO A 54 1.17 -14.18 0.11
N VAL A 55 -0.14 -14.33 0.23
CA VAL A 55 -0.95 -13.74 1.30
C VAL A 55 -1.80 -14.80 1.97
N THR A 56 -2.19 -14.56 3.22
CA THR A 56 -2.96 -15.51 4.03
C THR A 56 -4.44 -15.16 4.12
N GLN A 57 -4.83 -13.93 3.76
CA GLN A 57 -6.23 -13.48 3.80
C GLN A 57 -7.06 -14.08 2.68
N SER A 58 -8.41 -14.03 2.86
CA SER A 58 -9.34 -14.34 1.78
C SER A 58 -9.24 -13.34 0.64
N PHE A 59 -9.75 -13.73 -0.53
CA PHE A 59 -9.78 -12.81 -1.69
C PHE A 59 -10.53 -11.51 -1.38
N GLU A 60 -11.65 -11.57 -0.69
CA GLU A 60 -12.47 -10.40 -0.38
C GLU A 60 -11.73 -9.42 0.53
N MET A 61 -11.05 -9.92 1.55
CA MET A 61 -10.22 -9.09 2.44
C MET A 61 -9.03 -8.49 1.69
N LEU A 62 -8.37 -9.28 0.85
CA LEU A 62 -7.27 -8.80 0.02
C LEU A 62 -7.72 -7.70 -0.95
N LYS A 63 -8.86 -7.90 -1.59
CA LYS A 63 -9.46 -6.90 -2.49
C LYS A 63 -9.75 -5.59 -1.76
N ASP A 64 -10.33 -5.66 -0.57
CA ASP A 64 -10.60 -4.47 0.25
C ASP A 64 -9.30 -3.73 0.61
N ASP A 65 -8.25 -4.45 0.98
CA ASP A 65 -6.96 -3.85 1.30
C ASP A 65 -6.30 -3.21 0.08
N ILE A 66 -6.30 -3.89 -1.06
CA ILE A 66 -5.79 -3.34 -2.33
C ILE A 66 -6.59 -2.10 -2.75
N ASP A 67 -7.90 -2.11 -2.55
CA ASP A 67 -8.75 -0.95 -2.84
C ASP A 67 -8.43 0.25 -1.91
N LYS A 68 -7.98 0.00 -0.69
CA LYS A 68 -7.52 1.06 0.23
C LYS A 68 -6.18 1.63 -0.21
N LEU A 69 -5.23 0.79 -0.58
CA LEU A 69 -3.89 1.21 -1.00
C LEU A 69 -3.26 0.23 -1.98
N ALA A 70 -3.10 0.68 -3.21
CA ALA A 70 -2.21 0.12 -4.22
C ALA A 70 -1.77 1.29 -5.12
N HIS A 71 -0.58 1.82 -4.87
CA HIS A 71 -0.09 3.02 -5.52
C HIS A 71 1.35 2.85 -6.00
N LEU A 72 1.56 3.09 -7.29
CA LEU A 72 2.90 3.20 -7.86
C LEU A 72 3.31 4.67 -7.86
N GLY A 73 4.24 5.02 -6.99
CA GLY A 73 4.77 6.36 -6.87
C GLY A 73 5.68 6.74 -8.04
N SER A 74 5.79 8.04 -8.29
CA SER A 74 6.68 8.58 -9.31
C SER A 74 8.17 8.30 -9.01
N ASN A 75 8.49 7.95 -7.77
CA ASN A 75 9.82 7.54 -7.33
C ASN A 75 10.17 6.07 -7.66
N GLY A 76 9.29 5.33 -8.33
CA GLY A 76 9.49 3.91 -8.66
C GLY A 76 9.20 2.94 -7.51
N MET A 77 8.61 3.41 -6.43
CA MET A 77 8.15 2.58 -5.31
C MET A 77 6.68 2.22 -5.49
N LEU A 78 6.37 0.94 -5.34
CA LEU A 78 5.01 0.44 -5.26
C LEU A 78 4.63 0.22 -3.80
N TYR A 79 3.54 0.84 -3.37
CA TYR A 79 2.99 0.65 -2.02
C TYR A 79 1.67 -0.11 -2.10
N MET A 80 1.55 -1.16 -1.29
CA MET A 80 0.34 -2.00 -1.25
C MET A 80 -0.01 -2.39 0.17
N MET A 81 -1.31 -2.44 0.45
CA MET A 81 -1.83 -2.98 1.70
C MET A 81 -2.27 -4.44 1.51
N ALA A 82 -1.79 -5.32 2.38
CA ALA A 82 -2.19 -6.71 2.48
C ALA A 82 -1.83 -7.27 3.86
N ASP A 83 -2.59 -8.24 4.37
CA ASP A 83 -2.31 -8.93 5.63
C ASP A 83 -2.04 -7.96 6.81
N HIS A 84 -2.84 -6.89 6.94
CA HIS A 84 -2.72 -5.86 7.99
C HIS A 84 -1.39 -5.09 7.96
N ALA A 85 -0.75 -5.02 6.81
CA ALA A 85 0.52 -4.33 6.63
C ALA A 85 0.52 -3.50 5.35
N VAL A 86 1.40 -2.52 5.29
CA VAL A 86 1.74 -1.81 4.05
C VAL A 86 3.16 -2.17 3.66
N TYR A 87 3.30 -2.68 2.44
CA TYR A 87 4.57 -3.04 1.82
C TYR A 87 5.00 -1.95 0.85
N GLY A 88 6.28 -1.62 0.87
CA GLY A 88 6.93 -0.81 -0.15
C GLY A 88 7.89 -1.68 -0.98
N ILE A 89 7.73 -1.68 -2.29
CA ILE A 89 8.54 -2.47 -3.21
C ILE A 89 9.28 -1.52 -4.14
N ASP A 90 10.61 -1.60 -4.16
CA ASP A 90 11.43 -0.89 -5.13
C ASP A 90 11.46 -1.69 -6.44
N LEU A 91 10.82 -1.16 -7.48
CA LEU A 91 10.74 -1.85 -8.77
C LEU A 91 12.08 -1.87 -9.54
N ASN A 92 13.06 -1.08 -9.15
CA ASN A 92 14.38 -1.10 -9.76
C ASN A 92 15.24 -2.25 -9.21
N SER A 93 15.20 -2.47 -7.89
CA SER A 93 15.97 -3.53 -7.22
C SER A 93 15.18 -4.80 -6.96
N ASN A 94 13.83 -4.76 -7.06
CA ASN A 94 12.88 -5.79 -6.62
C ASN A 94 12.95 -6.10 -5.12
N GLU A 95 13.57 -5.22 -4.34
CA GLU A 95 13.59 -5.33 -2.88
C GLU A 95 12.31 -4.77 -2.29
N TYR A 96 11.87 -5.36 -1.18
CA TYR A 96 10.69 -4.87 -0.47
C TYR A 96 10.99 -4.60 1.00
N MET A 97 10.17 -3.73 1.58
CA MET A 97 10.20 -3.40 2.99
C MET A 97 8.77 -3.39 3.54
N VAL A 98 8.63 -3.62 4.82
CA VAL A 98 7.39 -3.41 5.55
C VAL A 98 7.41 -1.97 6.08
N LEU A 99 6.54 -1.13 5.54
CA LEU A 99 6.43 0.28 5.96
C LEU A 99 5.68 0.40 7.29
N ALA A 100 4.59 -0.34 7.42
CA ALA A 100 3.76 -0.39 8.62
C ALA A 100 3.17 -1.79 8.76
N ASP A 101 3.00 -2.27 9.98
CA ASP A 101 2.38 -3.57 10.28
C ASP A 101 1.35 -3.46 11.39
N SER A 102 0.70 -4.58 11.68
CA SER A 102 -0.31 -4.68 12.73
C SER A 102 -1.41 -3.61 12.63
N LEU A 103 -1.75 -3.24 11.40
CA LEU A 103 -2.76 -2.22 11.12
C LEU A 103 -4.15 -2.74 11.47
N THR A 104 -4.91 -1.89 12.15
CA THR A 104 -6.31 -2.12 12.49
C THR A 104 -7.15 -0.95 11.99
N ASP A 105 -8.46 -1.15 11.92
CA ASP A 105 -9.37 -0.07 11.55
C ASP A 105 -9.21 1.11 12.52
N GLY A 106 -9.03 2.28 11.95
CA GLY A 106 -8.80 3.52 12.70
C GLY A 106 -7.36 3.75 13.16
N SER A 107 -6.40 2.85 12.88
CA SER A 107 -4.98 3.07 13.15
C SER A 107 -4.24 3.74 11.99
N PHE A 108 -4.88 3.90 10.85
CA PHE A 108 -4.30 4.49 9.65
C PHE A 108 -5.34 5.27 8.84
N ALA A 109 -4.87 6.08 7.91
CA ALA A 109 -5.66 6.79 6.92
C ALA A 109 -4.89 6.90 5.59
N VAL A 110 -5.61 6.86 4.49
CA VAL A 110 -5.05 6.99 3.14
C VAL A 110 -5.74 8.15 2.41
N SER A 111 -4.96 9.09 1.88
CA SER A 111 -5.45 10.12 0.98
C SER A 111 -5.25 9.66 -0.47
N ARG A 112 -6.35 9.45 -1.17
CA ARG A 112 -6.29 9.07 -2.58
C ARG A 112 -5.92 10.24 -3.51
N ILE A 113 -6.25 11.45 -3.11
CA ILE A 113 -6.00 12.66 -3.92
C ILE A 113 -4.52 13.03 -3.83
N GLU A 114 -4.00 13.08 -2.61
CA GLU A 114 -2.65 13.53 -2.32
C GLU A 114 -1.59 12.42 -2.34
N ARG A 115 -2.02 11.18 -2.48
CA ARG A 115 -1.12 10.01 -2.43
C ARG A 115 -0.33 9.96 -1.13
N ARG A 116 -0.99 10.28 -0.01
CA ARG A 116 -0.41 10.27 1.33
C ARG A 116 -0.99 9.14 2.17
N PHE A 117 -0.15 8.63 3.06
CA PHE A 117 -0.49 7.58 4.01
C PHE A 117 -0.07 8.00 5.41
N ALA A 118 -0.98 7.86 6.35
CA ALA A 118 -0.73 8.14 7.76
C ALA A 118 -1.03 6.90 8.60
N TRP A 119 -0.18 6.61 9.57
CA TRP A 119 -0.39 5.50 10.50
C TRP A 119 0.17 5.82 11.88
N GLN A 120 -0.49 5.30 12.91
CA GLN A 120 0.02 5.38 14.27
C GLN A 120 0.97 4.23 14.58
N GLU A 121 1.90 4.44 15.50
CA GLU A 121 2.71 3.35 16.04
C GLU A 121 1.87 2.47 16.95
N GLY A 122 1.82 1.17 16.65
CA GLY A 122 1.03 0.20 17.41
C GLY A 122 -0.46 0.22 17.05
N SER A 123 -1.16 -0.73 17.63
CA SER A 123 -2.57 -1.04 17.32
C SER A 123 -3.56 -0.61 18.42
N ASP A 124 -3.12 0.19 19.38
CA ASP A 124 -3.99 0.65 20.47
C ASP A 124 -5.16 1.48 19.90
N PRO A 125 -6.42 1.10 20.17
CA PRO A 125 -7.58 1.80 19.66
C PRO A 125 -7.74 3.22 20.20
N TYR A 126 -7.09 3.55 21.29
CA TYR A 126 -7.10 4.91 21.86
C TYR A 126 -6.08 5.85 21.24
N GLY A 127 -5.20 5.32 20.40
CA GLY A 127 -4.17 6.08 19.71
C GLY A 127 -2.76 5.73 20.17
N SER A 128 -1.81 6.51 19.76
CA SER A 128 -0.39 6.33 20.03
C SER A 128 0.27 7.67 20.31
N ARG A 129 1.50 7.65 20.78
CA ARG A 129 2.27 8.89 20.97
C ARG A 129 2.76 9.49 19.66
N VAL A 130 2.84 8.68 18.61
CA VAL A 130 3.42 9.07 17.32
C VAL A 130 2.50 8.62 16.18
N ILE A 131 2.23 9.56 15.27
CA ILE A 131 1.66 9.28 13.95
C ILE A 131 2.75 9.57 12.92
N HIS A 132 2.94 8.65 11.98
CA HIS A 132 3.73 8.86 10.79
C HIS A 132 2.83 9.34 9.65
N LEU A 133 3.28 10.34 8.91
CA LEU A 133 2.64 10.85 7.70
C LEU A 133 3.65 10.83 6.56
N MET A 134 3.32 10.13 5.49
CA MET A 134 4.23 9.91 4.37
C MET A 134 3.59 10.32 3.05
N ASP A 135 4.39 11.01 2.22
CA ASP A 135 4.09 11.23 0.80
C ASP A 135 4.60 10.03 0.00
N LEU A 136 3.69 9.33 -0.68
CA LEU A 136 4.01 8.08 -1.39
C LEU A 136 4.70 8.31 -2.74
N ASP A 137 4.69 9.52 -3.28
CA ASP A 137 5.39 9.87 -4.52
C ASP A 137 6.84 10.31 -4.28
N THR A 138 7.08 11.03 -3.19
CA THR A 138 8.42 11.54 -2.84
C THR A 138 9.16 10.67 -1.84
N GLY A 139 8.44 9.86 -1.05
CA GLY A 139 9.01 9.12 0.08
C GLY A 139 9.24 9.97 1.33
N SER A 140 8.87 11.24 1.31
CA SER A 140 9.02 12.16 2.45
C SER A 140 8.11 11.76 3.61
N LYS A 141 8.67 11.68 4.82
CA LYS A 141 7.94 11.34 6.05
C LYS A 141 8.01 12.46 7.07
N LYS A 142 6.92 12.60 7.82
CA LYS A 142 6.82 13.44 9.01
C LYS A 142 6.32 12.63 10.19
N GLU A 143 6.70 13.02 11.39
CA GLU A 143 6.15 12.49 12.63
C GLU A 143 5.32 13.56 13.32
N ILE A 144 4.13 13.15 13.80
CA ILE A 144 3.24 13.98 14.60
C ILE A 144 3.22 13.36 15.99
N THR A 145 3.57 14.15 16.99
CA THR A 145 3.57 13.73 18.40
C THR A 145 2.54 14.50 19.18
N GLY A 146 1.88 13.81 20.12
CA GLY A 146 0.97 14.47 21.05
C GLY A 146 1.71 15.38 22.03
N GLU A 147 1.19 16.59 22.26
CA GLU A 147 1.71 17.49 23.27
C GLU A 147 1.42 16.94 24.66
N ASP A 148 2.32 17.20 25.61
CA ASP A 148 2.17 16.85 27.04
C ASP A 148 1.81 15.38 27.31
N GLY A 149 2.30 14.47 26.48
CA GLY A 149 2.04 13.03 26.63
C GLY A 149 0.65 12.59 26.17
N SER A 150 -0.09 13.44 25.47
CA SER A 150 -1.36 13.10 24.84
C SER A 150 -1.16 12.01 23.80
N LEU A 151 -2.16 11.14 23.66
CA LEU A 151 -2.24 10.19 22.58
C LEU A 151 -2.79 10.87 21.33
N CYS A 152 -2.31 10.49 20.17
CA CYS A 152 -2.84 10.95 18.88
C CYS A 152 -3.31 9.76 18.04
N ARG A 153 -4.34 10.00 17.23
CA ARG A 153 -4.95 8.99 16.39
C ARG A 153 -5.28 9.57 15.02
N PRO A 154 -4.92 8.90 13.92
CA PRO A 154 -5.33 9.33 12.60
C PRO A 154 -6.85 9.19 12.44
N LEU A 155 -7.50 10.21 11.89
CA LEU A 155 -8.94 10.22 11.63
C LEU A 155 -9.25 10.17 10.14
N GLY A 156 -8.41 10.79 9.29
CA GLY A 156 -8.60 10.78 7.85
C GLY A 156 -7.99 11.99 7.17
N PHE A 157 -8.36 12.16 5.91
CA PHE A 157 -7.98 13.31 5.09
C PHE A 157 -9.25 14.01 4.60
N VAL A 158 -9.22 15.33 4.61
CA VAL A 158 -10.26 16.19 4.01
C VAL A 158 -9.54 17.10 3.00
N GLY A 159 -9.72 16.79 1.70
CA GLY A 159 -8.90 17.42 0.68
C GLY A 159 -7.42 17.14 0.92
N ASP A 160 -6.62 18.19 1.06
CA ASP A 160 -5.18 18.13 1.31
C ASP A 160 -4.83 18.03 2.81
N ASP A 161 -5.82 18.19 3.68
CA ASP A 161 -5.61 18.29 5.13
C ASP A 161 -5.68 16.94 5.79
N PHE A 162 -4.64 16.61 6.55
CA PHE A 162 -4.65 15.46 7.43
C PHE A 162 -5.31 15.82 8.77
N ILE A 163 -6.30 15.01 9.16
CA ILE A 163 -7.07 15.21 10.38
C ILE A 163 -6.69 14.11 11.38
N TYR A 164 -6.33 14.50 12.58
CA TYR A 164 -6.06 13.57 13.68
C TYR A 164 -6.69 14.06 14.98
N GLY A 165 -6.98 13.11 15.86
CA GLY A 165 -7.51 13.38 17.18
C GLY A 165 -6.42 13.37 18.25
N LEU A 166 -6.62 14.13 19.31
CA LEU A 166 -5.81 14.09 20.52
C LEU A 166 -6.66 13.62 21.69
N ALA A 167 -6.12 12.71 22.49
CA ALA A 167 -6.74 12.22 23.72
C ALA A 167 -5.77 12.38 24.90
N ARG A 168 -6.29 12.79 26.05
CA ARG A 168 -5.54 12.94 27.31
C ARG A 168 -5.97 11.87 28.31
#